data_8e3240645325a3078544ef4beb9c1f5a
#
_entry.id   8e3240645325a3078544ef4beb9c1f5a
#
_cell.length_a   1.000
_cell.length_b   1.000
_cell.length_c   1.000
_cell.angle_alpha   90.00
_cell.angle_beta   90.00
_cell.angle_gamma   90.00
#
_symmetry.space_group_name_H-M   'P 1'
#
loop_
_entity.id
_entity.type
_entity.pdbx_description
1 polymer ?
#
loop_
_entity_poly.entity_id
_entity_poly.type
_entity_poly.pdbx_seq_one_letter_code
_entity_poly.pdbx_strand_id
1 'polypeptide(L)'
;MHELAYGITSNNAAFGAVHNGVKPAYMAGGSSGGTATAVAMNMASAGIGSDTGGSVRLPAALNGLVGFRPTTGRYPNSGMTMISNTRDTAGPITRTVAEAALLDEVLSGDNSSLAAIDLEGLRIGVPRAYFYETLDVNVASTVESVLKKLSAKGAILVEADLDDIGELNEKVGFPIVLYETSQLLPAYLAKYQPETSTEELVAQIASPDVKGIVADAMAGAIPEEVYRDARDVQRPLMQAVYADYFRDEGVEAIIFPTTALTARPRKDDMATVDFNGEQVPTFPSYIRNTDPGSNAGIPGISIPAGVSSEGLPIGVELDGPAGSDRRLLAIAAAIEKALTETD
;
A
#
# COMPACT_ATOMS: atom_id res chain seq x y z
N MET A 1 14.94 3.42 -2.53
CA MET A 1 13.88 2.40 -2.50
C MET A 1 14.44 1.10 -1.94
N HIS A 2 13.60 0.19 -1.53
CA HIS A 2 14.01 -1.18 -1.24
C HIS A 2 14.55 -1.85 -2.51
N GLU A 3 15.56 -2.71 -2.38
CA GLU A 3 16.23 -3.31 -3.54
C GLU A 3 15.20 -4.09 -4.39
N LEU A 4 15.23 -3.92 -5.70
CA LEU A 4 14.29 -4.51 -6.68
C LEU A 4 12.79 -4.34 -6.34
N ALA A 5 12.43 -3.44 -5.43
CA ALA A 5 11.09 -3.22 -4.88
C ALA A 5 10.52 -4.39 -4.02
N TYR A 6 11.33 -5.37 -3.65
CA TYR A 6 10.92 -6.51 -2.82
C TYR A 6 11.14 -6.25 -1.33
N GLY A 7 10.35 -5.39 -0.73
CA GLY A 7 10.38 -5.18 0.71
C GLY A 7 9.72 -3.89 1.15
N ILE A 8 9.54 -3.74 2.46
CA ILE A 8 8.71 -2.69 3.04
C ILE A 8 9.45 -1.73 3.98
N THR A 9 10.78 -1.88 4.12
CA THR A 9 11.58 -1.04 5.02
C THR A 9 12.42 0.01 4.31
N SER A 10 12.74 -0.19 3.03
CA SER A 10 13.76 0.52 2.25
C SER A 10 15.16 0.43 2.86
N ASN A 11 15.44 -0.67 3.54
CA ASN A 11 16.77 -1.00 4.07
C ASN A 11 17.60 -1.66 2.96
N ASN A 12 18.13 -0.85 2.05
CA ASN A 12 18.82 -1.31 0.84
C ASN A 12 20.30 -1.52 1.12
N ALA A 13 20.76 -2.76 1.05
CA ALA A 13 22.16 -3.10 1.34
C ALA A 13 23.13 -2.66 0.23
N ALA A 14 22.66 -2.52 -1.02
CA ALA A 14 23.53 -2.10 -2.15
C ALA A 14 23.82 -0.59 -2.13
N PHE A 15 22.83 0.24 -1.78
CA PHE A 15 22.90 1.71 -1.86
C PHE A 15 22.78 2.42 -0.52
N GLY A 16 22.61 1.68 0.55
CA GLY A 16 22.31 2.20 1.88
C GLY A 16 20.83 2.36 2.16
N ALA A 17 20.49 2.32 3.44
CA ALA A 17 19.12 2.43 3.90
C ALA A 17 18.54 3.84 3.71
N VAL A 18 17.28 3.93 3.32
CA VAL A 18 16.56 5.20 3.27
C VAL A 18 16.14 5.61 4.69
N HIS A 19 16.37 6.85 5.03
CA HIS A 19 15.95 7.45 6.29
C HIS A 19 14.51 7.96 6.19
N ASN A 20 13.74 7.85 7.28
CA ASN A 20 12.42 8.45 7.37
C ASN A 20 12.52 9.99 7.28
N GLY A 21 11.66 10.63 6.48
CA GLY A 21 11.70 12.06 6.23
C GLY A 21 11.30 12.92 7.42
N VAL A 22 10.57 12.36 8.39
CA VAL A 22 10.14 13.04 9.61
C VAL A 22 11.08 12.74 10.79
N LYS A 23 11.45 11.47 10.94
CA LYS A 23 12.38 11.00 11.98
C LYS A 23 13.49 10.14 11.38
N PRO A 24 14.64 10.71 11.03
CA PRO A 24 15.71 10.02 10.30
C PRO A 24 16.28 8.76 10.94
N ALA A 25 16.13 8.59 12.26
CA ALA A 25 16.55 7.36 12.97
C ALA A 25 15.61 6.17 12.73
N TYR A 26 14.45 6.39 12.12
CA TYR A 26 13.41 5.39 11.87
C TYR A 26 13.40 4.94 10.40
N MET A 27 12.80 3.79 10.13
CA MET A 27 12.63 3.30 8.77
C MET A 27 11.66 4.20 7.97
N ALA A 28 11.94 4.36 6.69
CA ALA A 28 11.10 5.16 5.79
C ALA A 28 9.83 4.43 5.33
N GLY A 29 9.73 3.14 5.59
CA GLY A 29 8.77 2.30 4.88
C GLY A 29 9.25 2.00 3.46
N GLY A 30 8.53 1.17 2.74
CA GLY A 30 8.93 0.73 1.40
C GLY A 30 7.80 0.04 0.62
N SER A 31 8.15 -0.28 -0.62
CA SER A 31 9.45 -0.19 -1.28
C SER A 31 9.80 1.22 -1.78
N SER A 32 8.83 2.14 -1.96
CA SER A 32 9.05 3.50 -2.47
C SER A 32 9.48 4.51 -1.39
N GLY A 33 10.22 4.06 -0.35
CA GLY A 33 10.63 4.91 0.78
C GLY A 33 11.48 6.11 0.38
N GLY A 34 12.37 5.96 -0.61
CA GLY A 34 13.16 7.09 -1.13
C GLY A 34 12.30 8.19 -1.74
N THR A 35 11.26 7.82 -2.49
CA THR A 35 10.28 8.76 -3.04
C THR A 35 9.54 9.48 -1.91
N ALA A 36 9.02 8.72 -0.93
CA ALA A 36 8.31 9.30 0.22
C ALA A 36 9.21 10.26 1.01
N THR A 37 10.43 9.85 1.33
CA THR A 37 11.38 10.72 2.05
C THR A 37 11.69 12.00 1.29
N ALA A 38 11.91 11.93 -0.03
CA ALA A 38 12.21 13.10 -0.86
C ALA A 38 11.04 14.11 -0.85
N VAL A 39 9.80 13.64 -0.91
CA VAL A 39 8.60 14.49 -0.83
C VAL A 39 8.42 15.06 0.58
N ALA A 40 8.57 14.24 1.63
CA ALA A 40 8.45 14.68 3.03
C ALA A 40 9.48 15.75 3.41
N MET A 41 10.69 15.63 2.88
CA MET A 41 11.77 16.61 3.10
C MET A 41 11.73 17.80 2.13
N ASN A 42 10.69 17.96 1.33
CA ASN A 42 10.57 19.01 0.29
C ASN A 42 11.72 19.01 -0.74
N MET A 43 12.36 17.86 -0.98
CA MET A 43 13.36 17.71 -2.05
C MET A 43 12.69 17.57 -3.42
N ALA A 44 11.42 17.14 -3.44
CA ALA A 44 10.56 17.06 -4.62
C ALA A 44 9.15 17.56 -4.27
N SER A 45 8.45 18.14 -5.25
CA SER A 45 7.06 18.57 -5.09
C SER A 45 6.11 17.38 -4.94
N ALA A 46 6.37 16.32 -5.67
CA ALA A 46 5.65 15.05 -5.67
C ALA A 46 6.58 13.95 -6.18
N GLY A 47 6.17 12.71 -6.07
CA GLY A 47 6.92 11.61 -6.62
C GLY A 47 6.01 10.46 -7.07
N ILE A 48 6.56 9.60 -7.91
CA ILE A 48 5.89 8.37 -8.34
C ILE A 48 6.60 7.19 -7.68
N GLY A 49 5.83 6.29 -7.12
CA GLY A 49 6.27 4.99 -6.65
C GLY A 49 5.64 3.86 -7.46
N SER A 50 5.95 2.62 -7.09
CA SER A 50 5.24 1.43 -7.53
C SER A 50 4.56 0.76 -6.34
N ASP A 51 3.36 0.26 -6.52
CA ASP A 51 2.57 -0.41 -5.49
C ASP A 51 2.16 -1.80 -5.97
N THR A 52 2.76 -2.82 -5.38
CA THR A 52 2.41 -4.24 -5.59
C THR A 52 1.53 -4.75 -4.46
N GLY A 53 1.82 -4.36 -3.21
CA GLY A 53 1.09 -4.78 -2.01
C GLY A 53 0.93 -3.66 -0.97
N GLY A 54 1.25 -2.39 -1.35
CA GLY A 54 1.24 -1.24 -0.43
C GLY A 54 2.45 -0.32 -0.57
N SER A 55 3.33 -0.58 -1.54
CA SER A 55 4.64 0.08 -1.64
C SER A 55 4.61 1.57 -1.98
N VAL A 56 3.45 2.16 -2.24
CA VAL A 56 3.19 3.61 -2.31
C VAL A 56 2.52 4.09 -1.02
N ARG A 57 1.46 3.42 -0.58
CA ARG A 57 0.61 3.80 0.56
C ARG A 57 1.34 3.69 1.89
N LEU A 58 2.03 2.57 2.12
CA LEU A 58 2.79 2.30 3.34
C LEU A 58 3.90 3.33 3.60
N PRO A 59 4.85 3.60 2.67
CA PRO A 59 5.86 4.63 2.91
C PRO A 59 5.26 6.03 2.98
N ALA A 60 4.16 6.34 2.30
CA ALA A 60 3.45 7.60 2.46
C ALA A 60 2.91 7.75 3.89
N ALA A 61 2.22 6.74 4.43
CA ALA A 61 1.71 6.73 5.80
C ALA A 61 2.82 6.98 6.84
N LEU A 62 3.95 6.27 6.71
CA LEU A 62 5.06 6.38 7.65
C LEU A 62 5.87 7.68 7.54
N ASN A 63 5.66 8.48 6.49
CA ASN A 63 6.30 9.79 6.29
C ASN A 63 5.30 10.95 6.36
N GLY A 64 4.03 10.73 6.73
CA GLY A 64 3.02 11.77 6.87
C GLY A 64 2.57 12.37 5.54
N LEU A 65 2.47 11.56 4.52
CA LEU A 65 2.13 11.91 3.14
C LEU A 65 0.87 11.21 2.67
N VAL A 66 0.36 11.68 1.55
CA VAL A 66 -0.68 11.00 0.77
C VAL A 66 -0.02 10.02 -0.20
N GLY A 67 -0.49 8.78 -0.20
CA GLY A 67 -0.08 7.76 -1.17
C GLY A 67 -1.30 7.16 -1.86
N PHE A 68 -1.40 7.32 -3.17
CA PHE A 68 -2.53 6.80 -3.94
C PHE A 68 -2.11 5.62 -4.81
N ARG A 69 -2.80 4.51 -4.63
CA ARG A 69 -2.78 3.35 -5.52
C ARG A 69 -4.04 3.38 -6.38
N PRO A 70 -3.94 3.57 -7.71
CA PRO A 70 -5.11 3.49 -8.57
C PRO A 70 -5.58 2.04 -8.76
N THR A 71 -6.79 1.87 -9.31
CA THR A 71 -7.26 0.58 -9.83
C THR A 71 -6.19 0.01 -10.77
N THR A 72 -5.88 -1.28 -10.60
CA THR A 72 -4.87 -1.95 -11.45
C THR A 72 -5.25 -1.82 -12.93
N GLY A 73 -4.30 -1.33 -13.74
CA GLY A 73 -4.51 -1.06 -15.16
C GLY A 73 -5.03 0.34 -15.50
N ARG A 74 -5.35 1.19 -14.51
CA ARG A 74 -5.71 2.60 -14.76
C ARG A 74 -4.55 3.40 -15.36
N TYR A 75 -3.33 3.19 -14.88
CA TYR A 75 -2.13 3.81 -15.46
C TYR A 75 -1.40 2.84 -16.38
N PRO A 76 -0.73 3.35 -17.43
CA PRO A 76 0.10 2.52 -18.28
C PRO A 76 1.33 2.02 -17.48
N ASN A 77 1.63 0.72 -17.61
CA ASN A 77 2.79 0.10 -16.93
C ASN A 77 4.07 0.13 -17.80
N SER A 78 4.05 0.75 -18.98
CA SER A 78 5.21 0.85 -19.86
C SER A 78 6.34 1.68 -19.19
N GLY A 79 7.54 1.13 -19.13
CA GLY A 79 8.68 1.78 -18.47
C GLY A 79 8.85 1.41 -16.99
N MET A 80 7.99 0.59 -16.44
CA MET A 80 8.15 0.03 -15.10
C MET A 80 8.88 -1.32 -15.16
N THR A 81 9.74 -1.57 -14.18
CA THR A 81 10.24 -2.92 -13.90
C THR A 81 9.22 -3.62 -13.02
N MET A 82 8.51 -4.59 -13.60
CA MET A 82 7.38 -5.24 -12.95
C MET A 82 7.82 -6.37 -12.04
N ILE A 83 7.19 -6.45 -10.86
CA ILE A 83 7.20 -7.62 -9.98
C ILE A 83 6.07 -8.56 -10.38
N SER A 84 4.89 -7.99 -10.65
CA SER A 84 3.68 -8.73 -10.96
C SER A 84 2.82 -7.98 -11.98
N ASN A 85 2.47 -8.63 -13.08
CA ASN A 85 1.54 -8.08 -14.07
C ASN A 85 0.10 -7.96 -13.53
N THR A 86 -0.25 -8.82 -12.57
CA THR A 86 -1.59 -8.88 -11.99
C THR A 86 -1.82 -7.78 -10.95
N ARG A 87 -0.75 -7.33 -10.27
CA ARG A 87 -0.86 -6.50 -9.07
C ARG A 87 -0.24 -5.11 -9.19
N ASP A 88 0.84 -4.98 -9.96
CA ASP A 88 1.62 -3.74 -9.99
C ASP A 88 0.86 -2.57 -10.62
N THR A 89 1.00 -1.42 -9.98
CA THR A 89 0.62 -0.13 -10.55
C THR A 89 1.61 0.95 -10.12
N ALA A 90 1.81 1.96 -10.96
CA ALA A 90 2.40 3.20 -10.50
C ALA A 90 1.42 3.92 -9.57
N GLY A 91 1.94 4.73 -8.64
CA GLY A 91 1.10 5.52 -7.76
C GLY A 91 1.80 6.80 -7.30
N PRO A 92 1.08 7.94 -7.24
CA PRO A 92 1.63 9.19 -6.74
C PRO A 92 1.80 9.17 -5.21
N ILE A 93 2.90 9.79 -4.77
CA ILE A 93 3.18 10.15 -3.37
C ILE A 93 3.27 11.68 -3.32
N THR A 94 2.41 12.29 -2.52
CA THR A 94 2.20 13.75 -2.49
C THR A 94 1.98 14.24 -1.05
N ARG A 95 1.91 15.56 -0.84
CA ARG A 95 1.58 16.14 0.46
C ARG A 95 0.09 16.28 0.70
N THR A 96 -0.70 16.38 -0.37
CA THR A 96 -2.15 16.57 -0.30
C THR A 96 -2.87 15.67 -1.29
N VAL A 97 -4.13 15.39 -1.01
CA VAL A 97 -5.00 14.63 -1.93
C VAL A 97 -5.22 15.40 -3.24
N ALA A 98 -5.27 16.72 -3.19
CA ALA A 98 -5.41 17.56 -4.38
C ALA A 98 -4.23 17.39 -5.36
N GLU A 99 -2.99 17.29 -4.83
CA GLU A 99 -1.80 16.99 -5.65
C GLU A 99 -1.85 15.57 -6.22
N ALA A 100 -2.33 14.58 -5.45
CA ALA A 100 -2.51 13.22 -5.93
C ALA A 100 -3.55 13.16 -7.07
N ALA A 101 -4.65 13.89 -6.93
CA ALA A 101 -5.69 13.98 -7.95
C ALA A 101 -5.21 14.64 -9.25
N LEU A 102 -4.33 15.66 -9.14
CA LEU A 102 -3.70 16.29 -10.31
C LEU A 102 -2.77 15.31 -11.04
N LEU A 103 -2.00 14.52 -10.28
CA LEU A 103 -1.14 13.51 -10.89
C LEU A 103 -1.96 12.34 -11.49
N ASP A 104 -3.06 11.94 -10.86
CA ASP A 104 -3.99 10.96 -11.42
C ASP A 104 -4.55 11.40 -12.78
N GLU A 105 -4.94 12.68 -12.89
CA GLU A 105 -5.41 13.29 -14.15
C GLU A 105 -4.36 13.15 -15.26
N VAL A 106 -3.12 13.49 -14.95
CA VAL A 106 -2.01 13.43 -15.93
C VAL A 106 -1.67 11.99 -16.31
N LEU A 107 -1.60 11.09 -15.33
CA LEU A 107 -1.16 9.70 -15.55
C LEU A 107 -2.22 8.82 -16.19
N SER A 108 -3.49 9.06 -15.89
CA SER A 108 -4.62 8.31 -16.47
C SER A 108 -5.15 8.92 -17.77
N GLY A 109 -4.95 10.22 -17.96
CA GLY A 109 -5.62 11.00 -19.02
C GLY A 109 -7.09 11.30 -18.72
N ASP A 110 -7.57 11.01 -17.51
CA ASP A 110 -8.95 11.26 -17.08
C ASP A 110 -9.07 12.67 -16.49
N ASN A 111 -9.47 13.61 -17.35
CA ASN A 111 -9.62 15.04 -17.01
C ASN A 111 -10.99 15.36 -16.35
N SER A 112 -11.72 14.36 -15.88
CA SER A 112 -12.97 14.61 -15.15
C SER A 112 -12.70 15.36 -13.84
N SER A 113 -13.46 16.42 -13.57
CA SER A 113 -13.33 17.17 -12.33
C SER A 113 -13.72 16.29 -11.14
N LEU A 114 -13.02 16.46 -10.00
CA LEU A 114 -13.45 15.84 -8.75
C LEU A 114 -14.77 16.48 -8.31
N ALA A 115 -15.77 15.64 -8.04
CA ALA A 115 -17.00 16.10 -7.44
C ALA A 115 -16.73 16.59 -6.00
N ALA A 116 -17.33 17.68 -5.60
CA ALA A 116 -17.34 18.06 -4.19
C ALA A 116 -18.15 17.03 -3.39
N ILE A 117 -17.57 16.51 -2.31
CA ILE A 117 -18.21 15.56 -1.41
C ILE A 117 -18.56 16.26 -0.11
N ASP A 118 -19.81 16.09 0.33
CA ASP A 118 -20.22 16.39 1.69
C ASP A 118 -20.04 15.12 2.53
N LEU A 119 -19.52 15.26 3.73
CA LEU A 119 -19.44 14.16 4.68
C LEU A 119 -20.80 13.82 5.30
N GLU A 120 -21.75 14.77 5.34
CA GLU A 120 -23.10 14.53 5.82
C GLU A 120 -23.79 13.46 4.97
N GLY A 121 -24.16 12.36 5.61
CA GLY A 121 -24.79 11.21 4.95
C GLY A 121 -23.87 10.30 4.13
N LEU A 122 -22.56 10.63 3.98
CA LEU A 122 -21.60 9.75 3.32
C LEU A 122 -21.45 8.45 4.11
N ARG A 123 -21.70 7.32 3.45
CA ARG A 123 -21.59 6.00 4.08
C ARG A 123 -20.19 5.43 3.85
N ILE A 124 -19.50 5.11 4.96
CA ILE A 124 -18.14 4.58 4.98
C ILE A 124 -18.13 3.27 5.77
N GLY A 125 -17.66 2.19 5.18
CA GLY A 125 -17.50 0.90 5.84
C GLY A 125 -16.30 0.89 6.79
N VAL A 126 -16.48 0.23 7.94
CA VAL A 126 -15.43 0.04 8.96
C VAL A 126 -15.28 -1.45 9.23
N PRO A 127 -14.51 -2.19 8.41
CA PRO A 127 -14.31 -3.63 8.57
C PRO A 127 -13.35 -3.89 9.74
N ARG A 128 -13.91 -4.22 10.91
CA ARG A 128 -13.14 -4.41 12.15
C ARG A 128 -12.30 -5.67 12.12
N ALA A 129 -12.89 -6.79 11.70
CA ALA A 129 -12.15 -8.03 11.56
C ALA A 129 -11.01 -7.86 10.55
N TYR A 130 -9.87 -8.45 10.85
CA TYR A 130 -8.62 -8.38 10.09
C TYR A 130 -7.92 -7.01 10.15
N PHE A 131 -8.54 -5.90 9.71
CA PHE A 131 -7.87 -4.61 9.53
C PHE A 131 -7.57 -3.88 10.85
N TYR A 132 -8.37 -4.12 11.88
CA TYR A 132 -8.23 -3.48 13.19
C TYR A 132 -7.73 -4.46 14.27
N GLU A 133 -7.46 -5.71 13.92
CA GLU A 133 -6.89 -6.68 14.83
C GLU A 133 -5.45 -6.33 15.17
N THR A 134 -5.09 -6.43 16.45
CA THR A 134 -3.74 -6.18 16.93
C THR A 134 -3.12 -4.91 16.34
N LEU A 135 -3.48 -3.76 16.89
CA LEU A 135 -2.92 -2.45 16.51
C LEU A 135 -1.97 -1.93 17.58
N ASP A 136 -0.95 -1.17 17.17
CA ASP A 136 -0.19 -0.30 18.08
C ASP A 136 -1.16 0.69 18.75
N VAL A 137 -0.98 0.93 20.05
CA VAL A 137 -1.89 1.77 20.85
C VAL A 137 -2.07 3.18 20.28
N ASN A 138 -1.01 3.78 19.70
CA ASN A 138 -1.10 5.09 19.06
C ASN A 138 -1.90 5.01 17.75
N VAL A 139 -1.70 3.94 16.97
CA VAL A 139 -2.46 3.72 15.72
C VAL A 139 -3.94 3.53 16.06
N ALA A 140 -4.27 2.64 17.00
CA ALA A 140 -5.65 2.40 17.41
C ALA A 140 -6.34 3.68 17.88
N SER A 141 -5.71 4.43 18.81
CA SER A 141 -6.29 5.66 19.35
C SER A 141 -6.45 6.76 18.30
N THR A 142 -5.50 6.89 17.37
CA THR A 142 -5.56 7.88 16.28
C THR A 142 -6.71 7.56 15.32
N VAL A 143 -6.82 6.32 14.88
CA VAL A 143 -7.86 5.92 13.93
C VAL A 143 -9.25 6.03 14.55
N GLU A 144 -9.43 5.63 15.83
CA GLU A 144 -10.70 5.84 16.53
C GLU A 144 -11.05 7.34 16.66
N SER A 145 -10.05 8.21 16.83
CA SER A 145 -10.27 9.67 16.80
C SER A 145 -10.73 10.16 15.43
N VAL A 146 -10.14 9.63 14.36
CA VAL A 146 -10.58 9.92 12.98
C VAL A 146 -12.05 9.49 12.79
N LEU A 147 -12.40 8.26 13.14
CA LEU A 147 -13.78 7.77 13.01
C LEU A 147 -14.79 8.63 13.77
N LYS A 148 -14.46 9.02 15.01
CA LYS A 148 -15.30 9.94 15.81
C LYS A 148 -15.46 11.30 15.13
N LYS A 149 -14.38 11.86 14.55
CA LYS A 149 -14.42 13.16 13.86
C LYS A 149 -15.27 13.08 12.59
N LEU A 150 -15.17 12.00 11.82
CA LEU A 150 -16.00 11.79 10.63
C LEU A 150 -17.48 11.65 11.00
N SER A 151 -17.79 10.87 12.02
CA SER A 151 -19.16 10.74 12.53
C SER A 151 -19.72 12.08 13.03
N ALA A 152 -18.91 12.88 13.72
CA ALA A 152 -19.32 14.24 14.17
C ALA A 152 -19.57 15.22 13.00
N LYS A 153 -18.97 14.97 11.84
CA LYS A 153 -19.21 15.69 10.58
C LYS A 153 -20.36 15.12 9.75
N GLY A 154 -21.11 14.16 10.29
CA GLY A 154 -22.32 13.57 9.68
C GLY A 154 -22.07 12.33 8.81
N ALA A 155 -20.86 11.82 8.72
CA ALA A 155 -20.58 10.56 8.01
C ALA A 155 -21.24 9.38 8.75
N ILE A 156 -21.81 8.46 7.98
CA ILE A 156 -22.44 7.24 8.48
C ILE A 156 -21.39 6.12 8.44
N LEU A 157 -20.89 5.74 9.61
CA LEU A 157 -19.95 4.64 9.73
C LEU A 157 -20.71 3.32 9.82
N VAL A 158 -20.46 2.41 8.89
CA VAL A 158 -21.09 1.09 8.79
C VAL A 158 -20.11 0.05 9.25
N GLU A 159 -20.31 -0.50 10.45
CA GLU A 159 -19.48 -1.58 10.99
C GLU A 159 -19.97 -2.92 10.42
N ALA A 160 -19.30 -3.41 9.42
CA ALA A 160 -19.49 -4.72 8.81
C ALA A 160 -18.12 -5.22 8.36
N ASP A 161 -17.93 -6.54 8.32
CA ASP A 161 -16.63 -7.15 8.01
C ASP A 161 -16.64 -7.75 6.59
N LEU A 162 -15.44 -7.91 6.03
CA LEU A 162 -15.20 -8.59 4.77
C LEU A 162 -14.94 -10.07 5.07
N ASP A 163 -15.84 -10.93 4.64
CA ASP A 163 -15.76 -12.37 4.90
C ASP A 163 -14.48 -12.99 4.31
N ASP A 164 -13.80 -13.81 5.10
CA ASP A 164 -12.62 -14.61 4.71
C ASP A 164 -11.46 -13.82 4.07
N ILE A 165 -11.44 -12.47 4.21
CA ILE A 165 -10.45 -11.61 3.52
C ILE A 165 -9.01 -11.99 3.85
N GLY A 166 -8.72 -12.40 5.09
CA GLY A 166 -7.39 -12.83 5.50
C GLY A 166 -6.96 -14.12 4.81
N GLU A 167 -7.83 -15.13 4.77
CA GLU A 167 -7.56 -16.41 4.11
C GLU A 167 -7.38 -16.22 2.59
N LEU A 168 -8.24 -15.41 1.97
CA LEU A 168 -8.13 -15.08 0.55
C LEU A 168 -6.84 -14.32 0.25
N ASN A 169 -6.42 -13.41 1.14
CA ASN A 169 -5.17 -12.67 0.98
C ASN A 169 -3.95 -13.61 0.95
N GLU A 170 -3.90 -14.61 1.83
CA GLU A 170 -2.83 -15.61 1.85
C GLU A 170 -2.82 -16.47 0.57
N LYS A 171 -4.00 -16.89 0.10
CA LYS A 171 -4.14 -17.72 -1.12
C LYS A 171 -3.79 -16.97 -2.41
N VAL A 172 -3.94 -15.66 -2.44
CA VAL A 172 -3.72 -14.83 -3.64
C VAL A 172 -2.32 -14.22 -3.66
N GLY A 173 -1.88 -13.64 -2.56
CA GLY A 173 -0.75 -12.72 -2.51
C GLY A 173 0.58 -13.30 -3.00
N PHE A 174 1.21 -14.10 -2.18
CA PHE A 174 2.51 -14.69 -2.50
C PHE A 174 2.48 -15.65 -3.71
N PRO A 175 1.47 -16.51 -3.90
CA PRO A 175 1.41 -17.36 -5.08
C PRO A 175 1.50 -16.58 -6.39
N ILE A 176 0.78 -15.47 -6.52
CA ILE A 176 0.81 -14.66 -7.74
C ILE A 176 2.17 -13.96 -7.88
N VAL A 177 2.63 -13.28 -6.83
CA VAL A 177 3.87 -12.48 -6.90
C VAL A 177 5.09 -13.33 -7.22
N LEU A 178 5.29 -14.45 -6.53
CA LEU A 178 6.49 -15.26 -6.73
C LEU A 178 6.50 -15.95 -8.10
N TYR A 179 5.35 -16.45 -8.55
CA TYR A 179 5.26 -17.03 -9.89
C TYR A 179 5.49 -15.98 -10.98
N GLU A 180 4.83 -14.83 -10.91
CA GLU A 180 4.99 -13.78 -11.93
C GLU A 180 6.40 -13.19 -11.93
N THR A 181 7.06 -13.05 -10.77
CA THR A 181 8.47 -12.69 -10.67
C THR A 181 9.35 -13.64 -11.47
N SER A 182 9.12 -14.96 -11.36
CA SER A 182 9.92 -15.96 -12.08
C SER A 182 9.81 -15.85 -13.60
N GLN A 183 8.74 -15.24 -14.10
CA GLN A 183 8.52 -15.01 -15.54
C GLN A 183 9.00 -13.63 -15.97
N LEU A 184 8.73 -12.59 -15.18
CA LEU A 184 8.94 -11.20 -15.56
C LEU A 184 10.39 -10.76 -15.45
N LEU A 185 11.11 -11.22 -14.43
CA LEU A 185 12.49 -10.80 -14.22
C LEU A 185 13.43 -11.32 -15.31
N PRO A 186 13.38 -12.61 -15.72
CA PRO A 186 14.15 -13.08 -16.88
C PRO A 186 13.76 -12.36 -18.18
N ALA A 187 12.47 -12.12 -18.40
CA ALA A 187 12.01 -11.40 -19.59
C ALA A 187 12.51 -9.94 -19.64
N TYR A 188 12.56 -9.28 -18.48
CA TYR A 188 13.14 -7.93 -18.34
C TYR A 188 14.62 -7.94 -18.68
N LEU A 189 15.40 -8.88 -18.12
CA LEU A 189 16.83 -9.01 -18.42
C LEU A 189 17.08 -9.29 -19.90
N ALA A 190 16.37 -10.23 -20.48
CA ALA A 190 16.49 -10.56 -21.91
C ALA A 190 16.25 -9.35 -22.82
N LYS A 191 15.37 -8.44 -22.40
CA LYS A 191 15.03 -7.24 -23.18
C LYS A 191 16.03 -6.08 -22.99
N TYR A 192 16.44 -5.84 -21.76
CA TYR A 192 17.17 -4.61 -21.39
C TYR A 192 18.62 -4.83 -20.97
N GLN A 193 18.97 -6.04 -20.57
CA GLN A 193 20.29 -6.43 -20.08
C GLN A 193 20.67 -7.84 -20.57
N PRO A 194 20.67 -8.08 -21.89
CA PRO A 194 20.80 -9.43 -22.46
C PRO A 194 22.11 -10.14 -22.12
N GLU A 195 23.12 -9.40 -21.68
CA GLU A 195 24.42 -9.95 -21.25
C GLU A 195 24.42 -10.43 -19.80
N THR A 196 23.32 -10.17 -19.04
CA THR A 196 23.20 -10.55 -17.62
C THR A 196 22.24 -11.71 -17.48
N SER A 197 22.69 -12.85 -16.98
CA SER A 197 21.81 -13.96 -16.66
C SER A 197 21.02 -13.70 -15.36
N THR A 198 19.92 -14.44 -15.17
CA THR A 198 19.11 -14.34 -13.95
C THR A 198 19.94 -14.78 -12.73
N GLU A 199 20.75 -15.82 -12.88
CA GLU A 199 21.65 -16.33 -11.84
C GLU A 199 22.69 -15.29 -11.42
N GLU A 200 23.26 -14.57 -12.38
CA GLU A 200 24.19 -13.48 -12.10
C GLU A 200 23.52 -12.32 -11.38
N LEU A 201 22.28 -11.95 -11.77
CA LEU A 201 21.51 -10.94 -11.05
C LEU A 201 21.25 -11.37 -9.61
N VAL A 202 20.74 -12.58 -9.38
CA VAL A 202 20.44 -13.11 -8.03
C VAL A 202 21.70 -13.13 -7.17
N ALA A 203 22.86 -13.52 -7.75
CA ALA A 203 24.13 -13.52 -7.04
C ALA A 203 24.54 -12.12 -6.57
N GLN A 204 24.21 -11.07 -7.33
CA GLN A 204 24.56 -9.68 -7.06
C GLN A 204 23.57 -8.96 -6.13
N ILE A 205 22.40 -9.53 -5.85
CA ILE A 205 21.45 -8.93 -4.86
C ILE A 205 22.18 -8.85 -3.51
N ALA A 206 22.25 -7.64 -2.97
CA ALA A 206 22.98 -7.35 -1.74
C ALA A 206 22.08 -7.51 -0.48
N SER A 207 20.78 -7.19 -0.57
CA SER A 207 19.84 -7.28 0.55
C SER A 207 19.45 -8.75 0.78
N PRO A 208 19.72 -9.33 1.96
CA PRO A 208 19.53 -10.78 2.18
C PRO A 208 18.07 -11.22 2.07
N ASP A 209 17.13 -10.40 2.53
CA ASP A 209 15.68 -10.63 2.43
C ASP A 209 15.22 -10.67 0.96
N VAL A 210 15.67 -9.72 0.15
CA VAL A 210 15.37 -9.68 -1.29
C VAL A 210 15.99 -10.89 -2.01
N LYS A 211 17.24 -11.20 -1.69
CA LYS A 211 17.96 -12.32 -2.29
C LYS A 211 17.24 -13.65 -2.05
N GLY A 212 16.74 -13.87 -0.83
CA GLY A 212 15.97 -15.06 -0.48
C GLY A 212 14.69 -15.18 -1.31
N ILE A 213 13.87 -14.13 -1.32
CA ILE A 213 12.59 -14.11 -2.05
C ILE A 213 12.79 -14.33 -3.55
N VAL A 214 13.76 -13.64 -4.17
CA VAL A 214 14.01 -13.75 -5.61
C VAL A 214 14.60 -15.13 -5.95
N ALA A 215 15.49 -15.67 -5.11
CA ALA A 215 16.03 -17.02 -5.30
C ALA A 215 14.94 -18.09 -5.23
N ASP A 216 14.00 -18.00 -4.26
CA ASP A 216 12.87 -18.91 -4.14
C ASP A 216 11.95 -18.82 -5.37
N ALA A 217 11.65 -17.62 -5.85
CA ALA A 217 10.89 -17.43 -7.07
C ALA A 217 11.55 -18.09 -8.29
N MET A 218 12.87 -17.87 -8.47
CA MET A 218 13.63 -18.46 -9.57
C MET A 218 13.77 -19.99 -9.46
N ALA A 219 13.76 -20.53 -8.26
CA ALA A 219 13.76 -21.97 -8.02
C ALA A 219 12.38 -22.64 -8.28
N GLY A 220 11.35 -21.88 -8.65
CA GLY A 220 10.01 -22.39 -8.91
C GLY A 220 9.26 -22.77 -7.65
N ALA A 221 9.40 -21.98 -6.57
CA ALA A 221 8.73 -22.22 -5.29
C ALA A 221 7.20 -22.33 -5.42
N ILE A 222 6.61 -21.70 -6.43
CA ILE A 222 5.17 -21.76 -6.72
C ILE A 222 4.94 -22.60 -7.99
N PRO A 223 4.31 -23.78 -7.91
CA PRO A 223 3.86 -24.54 -9.06
C PRO A 223 2.81 -23.79 -9.89
N GLU A 224 2.77 -24.04 -11.21
CA GLU A 224 1.84 -23.35 -12.12
C GLU A 224 0.37 -23.58 -11.74
N GLU A 225 0.01 -24.75 -11.26
CA GLU A 225 -1.34 -25.06 -10.80
C GLU A 225 -1.76 -24.20 -9.59
N VAL A 226 -0.84 -23.95 -8.65
CA VAL A 226 -1.08 -23.08 -7.48
C VAL A 226 -1.26 -21.63 -7.93
N TYR A 227 -0.43 -21.17 -8.86
CA TYR A 227 -0.57 -19.84 -9.46
C TYR A 227 -1.91 -19.66 -10.20
N ARG A 228 -2.30 -20.67 -11.00
CA ARG A 228 -3.57 -20.62 -11.73
C ARG A 228 -4.77 -20.61 -10.78
N ASP A 229 -4.75 -21.43 -9.73
CA ASP A 229 -5.79 -21.37 -8.70
C ASP A 229 -5.85 -19.99 -8.04
N ALA A 230 -4.72 -19.47 -7.61
CA ALA A 230 -4.63 -18.14 -7.00
C ALA A 230 -5.20 -17.03 -7.90
N ARG A 231 -4.82 -17.03 -9.20
CA ARG A 231 -5.20 -16.00 -10.15
C ARG A 231 -6.63 -16.14 -10.68
N ASP A 232 -7.04 -17.39 -11.02
CA ASP A 232 -8.25 -17.64 -11.78
C ASP A 232 -9.44 -18.06 -10.90
N VAL A 233 -9.19 -18.44 -9.64
CA VAL A 233 -10.24 -18.84 -8.68
C VAL A 233 -10.23 -17.94 -7.44
N GLN A 234 -9.13 -17.90 -6.68
CA GLN A 234 -9.12 -17.23 -5.38
C GLN A 234 -9.22 -15.70 -5.52
N ARG A 235 -8.49 -15.10 -6.49
CA ARG A 235 -8.55 -13.66 -6.74
C ARG A 235 -9.94 -13.20 -7.19
N PRO A 236 -10.65 -13.84 -8.13
CA PRO A 236 -12.04 -13.52 -8.44
C PRO A 236 -12.99 -13.64 -7.25
N LEU A 237 -12.79 -14.62 -6.36
CA LEU A 237 -13.57 -14.71 -5.11
C LEU A 237 -13.30 -13.50 -4.21
N MET A 238 -12.04 -13.11 -4.01
CA MET A 238 -11.69 -11.90 -3.25
C MET A 238 -12.30 -10.63 -3.87
N GLN A 239 -12.28 -10.50 -5.18
CA GLN A 239 -12.90 -9.39 -5.89
C GLN A 239 -14.42 -9.35 -5.68
N ALA A 240 -15.07 -10.52 -5.65
CA ALA A 240 -16.50 -10.64 -5.36
C ALA A 240 -16.81 -10.24 -3.92
N VAL A 241 -16.00 -10.65 -2.94
CA VAL A 241 -16.16 -10.24 -1.52
C VAL A 241 -16.16 -8.71 -1.39
N TYR A 242 -15.21 -8.01 -2.01
CA TYR A 242 -15.20 -6.55 -2.01
C TYR A 242 -16.41 -5.94 -2.72
N ALA A 243 -16.75 -6.45 -3.92
CA ALA A 243 -17.86 -5.91 -4.71
C ALA A 243 -19.21 -6.10 -4.00
N ASP A 244 -19.41 -7.26 -3.39
CA ASP A 244 -20.61 -7.59 -2.62
C ASP A 244 -20.68 -6.73 -1.35
N TYR A 245 -19.59 -6.55 -0.63
CA TYR A 245 -19.52 -5.68 0.53
C TYR A 245 -19.95 -4.24 0.21
N PHE A 246 -19.35 -3.62 -0.81
CA PHE A 246 -19.72 -2.26 -1.22
C PHE A 246 -21.17 -2.13 -1.62
N ARG A 247 -21.71 -3.12 -2.32
CA ARG A 247 -23.10 -3.14 -2.78
C ARG A 247 -24.08 -3.36 -1.62
N ASP A 248 -23.85 -4.38 -0.81
CA ASP A 248 -24.82 -4.85 0.19
C ASP A 248 -24.87 -3.93 1.41
N GLU A 249 -23.70 -3.40 1.83
CA GLU A 249 -23.64 -2.41 2.89
C GLU A 249 -23.94 -0.98 2.39
N GLY A 250 -23.99 -0.77 1.08
CA GLY A 250 -24.27 0.52 0.47
C GLY A 250 -23.26 1.59 0.86
N VAL A 251 -21.98 1.21 0.97
CA VAL A 251 -20.88 2.11 1.33
C VAL A 251 -20.08 2.51 0.11
N GLU A 252 -19.51 3.72 0.13
CA GLU A 252 -18.77 4.27 -1.00
C GLU A 252 -17.27 4.05 -0.89
N ALA A 253 -16.79 3.83 0.32
CA ALA A 253 -15.42 3.45 0.63
C ALA A 253 -15.40 2.65 1.94
N ILE A 254 -14.32 1.90 2.17
CA ILE A 254 -13.97 1.41 3.51
C ILE A 254 -12.82 2.24 4.07
N ILE A 255 -12.72 2.32 5.41
CA ILE A 255 -11.65 3.03 6.10
C ILE A 255 -11.00 2.14 7.15
N PHE A 256 -9.67 2.17 7.22
CA PHE A 256 -8.88 1.40 8.19
C PHE A 256 -7.48 2.00 8.37
N PRO A 257 -6.70 1.62 9.41
CA PRO A 257 -5.31 2.07 9.54
C PRO A 257 -4.46 1.54 8.38
N THR A 258 -3.70 2.41 7.70
CA THR A 258 -2.82 1.99 6.58
C THR A 258 -1.82 0.94 7.05
N THR A 259 -1.23 1.12 8.23
CA THR A 259 -0.33 0.16 8.86
C THR A 259 -0.77 -0.11 10.29
N ALA A 260 -0.61 -1.36 10.75
CA ALA A 260 -0.97 -1.75 12.12
C ALA A 260 -0.07 -1.10 13.18
N LEU A 261 1.11 -0.60 12.80
CA LEU A 261 2.11 -0.02 13.68
C LEU A 261 2.80 1.17 13.03
N THR A 262 3.32 2.09 13.85
CA THR A 262 4.12 3.24 13.40
C THR A 262 5.51 2.78 12.93
N ALA A 263 6.27 3.68 12.27
CA ALA A 263 7.66 3.39 11.93
C ALA A 263 8.45 2.90 13.15
N ARG A 264 9.38 1.97 12.93
CA ARG A 264 10.27 1.45 13.99
C ARG A 264 11.69 1.96 13.77
N PRO A 265 12.51 2.05 14.84
CA PRO A 265 13.91 2.44 14.73
C PRO A 265 14.64 1.57 13.71
N ARG A 266 15.40 2.22 12.83
CA ARG A 266 16.15 1.54 11.79
C ARG A 266 17.31 0.76 12.40
N LYS A 267 17.48 -0.47 11.97
CA LYS A 267 18.56 -1.39 12.32
C LYS A 267 19.13 -2.03 11.04
N ASP A 268 20.30 -2.61 11.12
CA ASP A 268 20.90 -3.34 9.99
C ASP A 268 20.06 -4.57 9.63
N ASP A 269 19.59 -5.29 10.65
CA ASP A 269 18.61 -6.38 10.51
C ASP A 269 17.22 -5.88 10.90
N MET A 270 16.30 -5.93 9.95
CA MET A 270 14.90 -5.57 10.10
C MET A 270 13.98 -6.77 9.83
N ALA A 271 14.45 -8.00 9.99
CA ALA A 271 13.61 -9.20 9.81
C ALA A 271 12.46 -9.23 10.82
N THR A 272 12.70 -8.74 12.03
CA THR A 272 11.68 -8.58 13.06
C THR A 272 11.66 -7.18 13.65
N VAL A 273 10.48 -6.78 14.15
CA VAL A 273 10.28 -5.50 14.86
C VAL A 273 9.50 -5.74 16.16
N ASP A 274 9.67 -4.82 17.10
CA ASP A 274 8.81 -4.80 18.29
C ASP A 274 7.39 -4.34 17.90
N PHE A 275 6.39 -5.11 18.31
CA PHE A 275 4.99 -4.82 18.16
C PHE A 275 4.24 -5.16 19.46
N ASN A 276 3.91 -4.13 20.23
CA ASN A 276 3.27 -4.25 21.54
C ASN A 276 4.08 -5.12 22.56
N GLY A 277 5.40 -5.07 22.48
CA GLY A 277 6.31 -5.81 23.36
C GLY A 277 6.68 -7.22 22.85
N GLU A 278 6.20 -7.61 21.69
CA GLU A 278 6.53 -8.87 21.03
C GLU A 278 7.39 -8.65 19.79
N GLN A 279 8.35 -9.55 19.52
CA GLN A 279 9.10 -9.54 18.26
C GLN A 279 8.32 -10.27 17.19
N VAL A 280 7.87 -9.55 16.18
CA VAL A 280 7.08 -10.09 15.07
C VAL A 280 7.81 -9.93 13.75
N PRO A 281 7.54 -10.78 12.72
CA PRO A 281 8.08 -10.60 11.39
C PRO A 281 7.67 -9.25 10.80
N THR A 282 8.66 -8.47 10.34
CA THR A 282 8.44 -7.10 9.86
C THR A 282 7.54 -7.03 8.64
N PHE A 283 7.84 -7.83 7.62
CA PHE A 283 7.13 -7.76 6.34
C PHE A 283 5.62 -7.98 6.50
N PRO A 284 5.13 -9.11 7.04
CA PRO A 284 3.70 -9.35 7.17
C PRO A 284 3.00 -8.35 8.09
N SER A 285 3.69 -7.85 9.15
CA SER A 285 3.09 -6.90 10.08
C SER A 285 2.79 -5.54 9.47
N TYR A 286 3.63 -5.07 8.54
CA TYR A 286 3.41 -3.77 7.90
C TYR A 286 2.51 -3.85 6.66
N ILE A 287 2.61 -4.93 5.87
CA ILE A 287 1.86 -5.05 4.61
C ILE A 287 0.40 -5.49 4.82
N ARG A 288 0.08 -6.04 6.00
CA ARG A 288 -1.18 -6.70 6.31
C ARG A 288 -2.41 -5.96 5.76
N ASN A 289 -2.54 -4.68 6.08
CA ASN A 289 -3.74 -3.93 5.77
C ASN A 289 -3.81 -3.45 4.30
N THR A 290 -2.66 -3.21 3.67
CA THR A 290 -2.61 -2.70 2.29
C THR A 290 -2.68 -3.79 1.22
N ASP A 291 -2.31 -5.04 1.58
CA ASP A 291 -2.17 -6.14 0.62
C ASP A 291 -3.49 -6.63 0.04
N PRO A 292 -4.60 -6.76 0.82
CA PRO A 292 -5.87 -7.25 0.29
C PRO A 292 -6.43 -6.41 -0.87
N GLY A 293 -6.47 -5.07 -0.73
CA GLY A 293 -6.89 -4.17 -1.79
C GLY A 293 -5.99 -4.26 -3.04
N SER A 294 -4.67 -4.46 -2.84
CA SER A 294 -3.73 -4.72 -3.94
C SER A 294 -4.02 -6.02 -4.66
N ASN A 295 -4.31 -7.09 -3.93
CA ASN A 295 -4.66 -8.41 -4.48
C ASN A 295 -5.97 -8.36 -5.26
N ALA A 296 -6.98 -7.67 -4.75
CA ALA A 296 -8.24 -7.43 -5.44
C ALA A 296 -8.06 -6.53 -6.67
N GLY A 297 -7.06 -5.64 -6.66
CA GLY A 297 -6.78 -4.68 -7.74
C GLY A 297 -7.68 -3.45 -7.70
N ILE A 298 -8.24 -3.13 -6.54
CA ILE A 298 -9.09 -1.95 -6.30
C ILE A 298 -8.23 -0.71 -5.98
N PRO A 299 -8.79 0.51 -6.11
CA PRO A 299 -8.08 1.72 -5.74
C PRO A 299 -8.02 1.89 -4.23
N GLY A 300 -6.87 2.36 -3.73
CA GLY A 300 -6.65 2.66 -2.32
C GLY A 300 -5.83 3.94 -2.13
N ILE A 301 -6.14 4.71 -1.10
CA ILE A 301 -5.42 5.92 -0.77
C ILE A 301 -5.13 6.01 0.73
N SER A 302 -3.87 6.19 1.07
CA SER A 302 -3.45 6.52 2.44
C SER A 302 -3.37 8.03 2.60
N ILE A 303 -3.97 8.56 3.65
CA ILE A 303 -3.91 9.99 4.02
C ILE A 303 -3.38 10.17 5.45
N PRO A 304 -2.70 11.28 5.76
CA PRO A 304 -2.25 11.56 7.13
C PRO A 304 -3.43 11.66 8.11
N ALA A 305 -3.36 10.89 9.20
CA ALA A 305 -4.39 10.84 10.23
C ALA A 305 -3.98 11.54 11.54
N GLY A 306 -2.69 11.67 11.77
CA GLY A 306 -2.12 12.24 12.98
C GLY A 306 -0.70 11.76 13.23
N VAL A 307 -0.26 11.91 14.48
CA VAL A 307 1.08 11.50 14.92
C VAL A 307 0.99 10.76 16.24
N SER A 308 1.90 9.81 16.46
CA SER A 308 2.03 9.13 17.76
C SER A 308 2.56 10.09 18.84
N SER A 309 2.54 9.64 20.10
CA SER A 309 3.17 10.35 21.23
C SER A 309 4.66 10.65 21.00
N GLU A 310 5.32 9.88 20.16
CA GLU A 310 6.71 10.09 19.76
C GLU A 310 6.86 11.00 18.54
N GLY A 311 5.77 11.53 17.96
CA GLY A 311 5.76 12.36 16.74
C GLY A 311 6.00 11.56 15.46
N LEU A 312 5.70 10.27 15.45
CA LEU A 312 5.74 9.43 14.25
C LEU A 312 4.41 9.52 13.50
N PRO A 313 4.40 9.74 12.17
CA PRO A 313 3.19 9.81 11.40
C PRO A 313 2.36 8.52 11.44
N ILE A 314 1.06 8.69 11.39
CA ILE A 314 0.05 7.63 11.29
C ILE A 314 -0.86 7.95 10.11
N GLY A 315 -1.08 6.98 9.23
CA GLY A 315 -2.00 7.08 8.10
C GLY A 315 -3.28 6.28 8.32
N VAL A 316 -4.38 6.80 7.78
CA VAL A 316 -5.58 6.00 7.51
C VAL A 316 -5.68 5.75 6.01
N GLU A 317 -6.18 4.58 5.66
CA GLU A 317 -6.39 4.16 4.29
C GLU A 317 -7.88 4.13 3.97
N LEU A 318 -8.19 4.51 2.75
CA LEU A 318 -9.50 4.35 2.15
C LEU A 318 -9.34 3.46 0.92
N ASP A 319 -10.11 2.37 0.86
CA ASP A 319 -10.25 1.59 -0.37
C ASP A 319 -11.65 1.80 -0.95
N GLY A 320 -11.74 1.89 -2.28
CA GLY A 320 -12.99 2.08 -3.00
C GLY A 320 -13.30 0.92 -3.95
N PRO A 321 -14.53 0.84 -4.47
CA PRO A 321 -14.89 -0.11 -5.52
C PRO A 321 -13.95 -0.03 -6.72
N ALA A 322 -13.73 -1.16 -7.41
CA ALA A 322 -12.90 -1.18 -8.62
C ALA A 322 -13.40 -0.13 -9.64
N GLY A 323 -12.48 0.68 -10.14
CA GLY A 323 -12.78 1.76 -11.11
C GLY A 323 -13.37 3.03 -10.49
N SER A 324 -13.52 3.12 -9.17
CA SER A 324 -14.04 4.32 -8.49
C SER A 324 -12.98 5.38 -8.18
N ASP A 325 -11.83 5.34 -8.83
CA ASP A 325 -10.64 6.14 -8.54
C ASP A 325 -10.93 7.63 -8.27
N ARG A 326 -11.63 8.30 -9.19
CA ARG A 326 -11.96 9.72 -9.06
C ARG A 326 -12.93 9.98 -7.90
N ARG A 327 -13.87 9.06 -7.64
CA ARG A 327 -14.78 9.14 -6.49
C ARG A 327 -14.02 8.94 -5.18
N LEU A 328 -13.11 7.99 -5.10
CA LEU A 328 -12.27 7.75 -3.93
C LEU A 328 -11.38 8.97 -3.61
N LEU A 329 -10.75 9.56 -4.64
CA LEU A 329 -9.96 10.79 -4.48
C LEU A 329 -10.83 11.96 -3.96
N ALA A 330 -12.07 12.08 -4.43
CA ALA A 330 -13.00 13.11 -3.95
C ALA A 330 -13.40 12.89 -2.48
N ILE A 331 -13.68 11.64 -2.07
CA ILE A 331 -13.96 11.27 -0.69
C ILE A 331 -12.74 11.55 0.20
N ALA A 332 -11.56 11.14 -0.24
CA ALA A 332 -10.31 11.36 0.49
C ALA A 332 -10.02 12.86 0.69
N ALA A 333 -10.28 13.70 -0.32
CA ALA A 333 -10.13 15.16 -0.19
C ALA A 333 -11.09 15.77 0.85
N ALA A 334 -12.33 15.29 0.92
CA ALA A 334 -13.28 15.73 1.93
C ALA A 334 -12.85 15.31 3.35
N ILE A 335 -12.34 14.09 3.48
CA ILE A 335 -11.81 13.57 4.75
C ILE A 335 -10.54 14.32 5.16
N GLU A 336 -9.56 14.49 4.25
CA GLU A 336 -8.34 15.28 4.51
C GLU A 336 -8.68 16.68 5.03
N LYS A 337 -9.62 17.36 4.39
CA LYS A 337 -10.11 18.66 4.83
C LYS A 337 -10.68 18.60 6.25
N ALA A 338 -11.56 17.64 6.53
CA ALA A 338 -12.14 17.48 7.86
C ALA A 338 -11.09 17.17 8.94
N LEU A 339 -10.01 16.44 8.61
CA LEU A 339 -8.95 16.12 9.56
C LEU A 339 -8.02 17.34 9.83
N THR A 340 -7.86 18.24 8.88
CA THR A 340 -6.99 19.43 8.99
C THR A 340 -7.70 20.66 9.57
N GLU A 341 -9.04 20.73 9.53
CA GLU A 341 -9.81 21.77 10.19
C GLU A 341 -9.64 21.67 11.71
N THR A 342 -9.16 22.77 12.32
CA THR A 342 -9.20 22.97 13.79
C THR A 342 -10.59 23.44 14.18
N ASP A 343 -11.20 22.75 15.17
CA ASP A 343 -12.47 23.17 15.77
C ASP A 343 -12.40 24.55 16.42
#